data_f5a519cc31fc0e1b85d48529c3f9a06b
#
_entry.id   f5a519cc31fc0e1b85d48529c3f9a06b
#
_cell.length_a   1.000
_cell.length_b   1.000
_cell.length_c   1.000
_cell.angle_alpha   90.00
_cell.angle_beta   90.00
_cell.angle_gamma   90.00
#
_symmetry.space_group_name_H-M   'P 1'
#
loop_
_entity.id
_entity.type
_entity.pdbx_description
1 polymer ?
#
loop_
_entity_poly.entity_id
_entity_poly.type
_entity_poly.pdbx_seq_one_letter_code
_entity_poly.pdbx_strand_id
1 'polypeptide(L)'
;HAFVEFLEQQEQLSDLQSQVLKALNSVDCNFEGLTQTDQVLVKEALKPYREHLKLKLLFEELNNLPLKTEYEQKFLDLYELFQKNALDQMELNILKTLATRYLNFKAQKLEYSDLELYLSQLQKKDAGKKRKAENQRKFELGGAVLVAFKKLNIDISNDTPQQITNRIVNTTKFHNEVR
;
A
#
# COMPACT_ATOMS: atom_id res chain seq x y z
N HIS A 1 12.49 8.22 27.28
CA HIS A 1 12.09 6.83 27.53
C HIS A 1 11.22 6.26 26.40
N ALA A 2 10.02 6.77 26.07
CA ALA A 2 9.12 6.20 25.05
C ALA A 2 9.75 5.98 23.66
N PHE A 3 10.72 6.79 23.24
CA PHE A 3 11.46 6.57 21.99
C PHE A 3 12.46 5.42 22.12
N VAL A 4 13.11 5.25 23.24
CA VAL A 4 13.99 4.11 23.50
C VAL A 4 13.19 2.80 23.50
N GLU A 5 12.05 2.78 24.18
CA GLU A 5 11.12 1.64 24.18
C GLU A 5 10.65 1.30 22.76
N PHE A 6 10.36 2.31 21.94
CA PHE A 6 10.01 2.11 20.54
C PHE A 6 11.15 1.48 19.73
N LEU A 7 12.41 1.90 19.96
CA LEU A 7 13.56 1.31 19.28
C LEU A 7 13.80 -0.14 19.73
N GLU A 8 13.65 -0.42 21.03
CA GLU A 8 13.84 -1.77 21.59
C GLU A 8 12.80 -2.79 21.09
N GLN A 9 11.62 -2.32 20.68
CA GLN A 9 10.56 -3.15 20.12
C GLN A 9 10.74 -3.46 18.62
N GLN A 10 11.72 -2.83 17.94
CA GLN A 10 11.99 -3.11 16.53
C GLN A 10 12.76 -4.40 16.37
N GLU A 11 12.32 -5.30 15.48
CA GLU A 11 13.02 -6.55 15.16
C GLU A 11 14.41 -6.31 14.55
N GLN A 12 14.54 -5.21 13.78
CA GLN A 12 15.80 -4.81 13.16
C GLN A 12 15.99 -3.30 13.28
N LEU A 13 17.11 -2.90 13.84
CA LEU A 13 17.53 -1.51 13.95
C LEU A 13 18.47 -1.16 12.79
N SER A 14 18.30 0.02 12.21
CA SER A 14 19.32 0.59 11.32
C SER A 14 20.56 0.99 12.11
N ASP A 15 21.70 1.16 11.42
CA ASP A 15 22.96 1.60 12.04
C ASP A 15 22.78 2.90 12.83
N LEU A 16 22.03 3.85 12.26
CA LEU A 16 21.67 5.12 12.93
C LEU A 16 20.89 4.87 14.23
N GLN A 17 19.87 4.03 14.17
CA GLN A 17 19.04 3.72 15.34
C GLN A 17 19.84 3.00 16.43
N SER A 18 20.73 2.09 16.05
CA SER A 18 21.62 1.37 16.98
C SER A 18 22.60 2.32 17.67
N GLN A 19 23.18 3.28 16.93
CA GLN A 19 24.06 4.30 17.51
C GLN A 19 23.30 5.19 18.48
N VAL A 20 22.13 5.66 18.09
CA VAL A 20 21.27 6.53 18.92
C VAL A 20 20.81 5.82 20.18
N LEU A 21 20.44 4.54 20.11
CA LEU A 21 20.04 3.75 21.27
C LEU A 21 21.19 3.65 22.28
N LYS A 22 22.40 3.37 21.81
CA LYS A 22 23.60 3.32 22.66
C LYS A 22 23.90 4.67 23.31
N ALA A 23 23.83 5.75 22.51
CA ALA A 23 24.09 7.11 23.00
C ALA A 23 23.05 7.53 24.07
N LEU A 24 21.78 7.25 23.85
CA LEU A 24 20.71 7.58 24.82
C LEU A 24 20.86 6.76 26.10
N ASN A 25 21.18 5.48 26.02
CA ASN A 25 21.40 4.64 27.19
C ASN A 25 22.63 5.06 28.00
N SER A 26 23.67 5.60 27.38
CA SER A 26 24.88 6.07 28.08
C SER A 26 24.66 7.30 28.94
N VAL A 27 23.61 8.09 28.68
CA VAL A 27 23.25 9.32 29.39
C VAL A 27 21.88 9.23 30.11
N ASP A 28 21.40 8.02 30.34
CA ASP A 28 20.11 7.74 30.97
C ASP A 28 18.94 8.51 30.32
N CYS A 29 18.91 8.52 28.99
CA CYS A 29 17.94 9.22 28.15
C CYS A 29 17.91 10.76 28.35
N ASN A 30 18.95 11.34 28.95
CA ASN A 30 19.07 12.79 29.08
C ASN A 30 19.61 13.40 27.78
N PHE A 31 18.75 14.04 27.00
CA PHE A 31 19.12 14.65 25.72
C PHE A 31 20.19 15.76 25.85
N GLU A 32 20.19 16.51 26.95
CA GLU A 32 21.16 17.59 27.17
C GLU A 32 22.56 17.06 27.52
N GLY A 33 22.63 15.84 28.03
CA GLY A 33 23.92 15.14 28.30
C GLY A 33 24.61 14.59 27.05
N LEU A 34 23.94 14.59 25.90
CA LEU A 34 24.48 14.10 24.64
C LEU A 34 25.44 15.11 24.00
N THR A 35 26.42 14.60 23.25
CA THR A 35 27.27 15.44 22.39
C THR A 35 26.44 16.12 21.30
N GLN A 36 26.91 17.23 20.75
CA GLN A 36 26.21 17.94 19.66
C GLN A 36 25.93 17.01 18.45
N THR A 37 26.88 16.14 18.12
CA THR A 37 26.76 15.18 17.04
C THR A 37 25.65 14.15 17.34
N ASP A 38 25.64 13.59 18.55
CA ASP A 38 24.61 12.61 18.95
C ASP A 38 23.21 13.25 19.00
N GLN A 39 23.09 14.51 19.43
CA GLN A 39 21.82 15.24 19.40
C GLN A 39 21.25 15.35 17.98
N VAL A 40 22.10 15.57 16.96
CA VAL A 40 21.67 15.60 15.57
C VAL A 40 21.21 14.23 15.11
N LEU A 41 21.96 13.18 15.44
CA LEU A 41 21.59 11.79 15.10
C LEU A 41 20.26 11.38 15.76
N VAL A 42 20.05 11.75 17.02
CA VAL A 42 18.78 11.51 17.71
C VAL A 42 17.61 12.24 17.04
N LYS A 43 17.78 13.49 16.64
CA LYS A 43 16.73 14.23 15.89
C LYS A 43 16.38 13.57 14.57
N GLU A 44 17.35 13.01 13.87
CA GLU A 44 17.11 12.26 12.63
C GLU A 44 16.41 10.92 12.87
N ALA A 45 16.87 10.14 13.83
CA ALA A 45 16.27 8.87 14.20
C ALA A 45 14.84 9.00 14.78
N LEU A 46 14.49 10.18 15.31
CA LEU A 46 13.14 10.51 15.79
C LEU A 46 12.12 10.69 14.65
N LYS A 47 12.52 10.94 13.41
CA LYS A 47 11.58 11.19 12.31
C LYS A 47 10.62 10.03 12.08
N PRO A 48 11.07 8.76 11.91
CA PRO A 48 10.17 7.61 11.77
C PRO A 48 9.26 7.39 12.97
N TYR A 49 9.79 7.59 14.18
CA TYR A 49 8.99 7.49 15.40
C TYR A 49 7.87 8.52 15.46
N ARG A 50 8.15 9.78 15.11
CA ARG A 50 7.13 10.84 15.04
C ARG A 50 6.07 10.54 14.00
N GLU A 51 6.46 9.98 12.85
CA GLU A 51 5.50 9.55 11.83
C GLU A 51 4.62 8.40 12.35
N HIS A 52 5.22 7.41 13.00
CA HIS A 52 4.48 6.29 13.60
C HIS A 52 3.49 6.79 14.65
N LEU A 53 3.93 7.65 15.57
CA LEU A 53 3.09 8.23 16.62
C LEU A 53 1.95 9.05 16.04
N LYS A 54 2.22 9.85 15.01
CA LYS A 54 1.20 10.63 14.30
C LYS A 54 0.11 9.74 13.69
N LEU A 55 0.49 8.65 13.04
CA LEU A 55 -0.47 7.70 12.48
C LEU A 55 -1.29 7.01 13.57
N LYS A 56 -0.64 6.59 14.65
CA LYS A 56 -1.28 5.95 15.80
C LYS A 56 -2.32 6.86 16.46
N LEU A 57 -1.95 8.09 16.79
CA LEU A 57 -2.85 9.05 17.42
C LEU A 57 -4.06 9.38 16.52
N LEU A 58 -3.82 9.53 15.23
CA LEU A 58 -4.90 9.75 14.28
C LEU A 58 -5.83 8.53 14.19
N PHE A 59 -5.30 7.33 14.19
CA PHE A 59 -6.10 6.10 14.22
C PHE A 59 -6.99 6.04 15.47
N GLU A 60 -6.43 6.28 16.65
CA GLU A 60 -7.16 6.30 17.92
C GLU A 60 -8.29 7.34 17.89
N GLU A 61 -8.01 8.54 17.37
CA GLU A 61 -9.02 9.59 17.24
C GLU A 61 -10.15 9.18 16.29
N LEU A 62 -9.82 8.73 15.08
CA LEU A 62 -10.82 8.39 14.07
C LEU A 62 -11.62 7.14 14.43
N ASN A 63 -10.99 6.17 15.07
CA ASN A 63 -11.67 4.97 15.51
C ASN A 63 -12.78 5.23 16.53
N ASN A 64 -12.62 6.27 17.35
CA ASN A 64 -13.59 6.68 18.36
C ASN A 64 -14.75 7.54 17.81
N LEU A 65 -14.72 7.92 16.53
CA LEU A 65 -15.83 8.66 15.93
C LEU A 65 -17.07 7.79 15.77
N PRO A 66 -18.26 8.30 16.15
CA PRO A 66 -19.52 7.54 16.05
C PRO A 66 -19.97 7.34 14.59
N LEU A 67 -19.68 8.31 13.74
CA LEU A 67 -19.92 8.27 12.29
C LEU A 67 -18.62 8.58 11.57
N LYS A 68 -18.26 7.75 10.61
CA LYS A 68 -17.04 7.87 9.82
C LYS A 68 -17.41 8.18 8.38
N THR A 69 -16.68 9.10 7.81
CA THR A 69 -16.75 9.39 6.38
C THR A 69 -16.00 8.33 5.59
N GLU A 70 -16.21 8.27 4.29
CA GLU A 70 -15.49 7.35 3.40
C GLU A 70 -13.96 7.59 3.45
N TYR A 71 -13.55 8.84 3.63
CA TYR A 71 -12.13 9.19 3.75
C TYR A 71 -11.50 8.62 5.04
N GLU A 72 -12.19 8.80 6.15
CA GLU A 72 -11.76 8.29 7.46
C GLU A 72 -11.73 6.77 7.49
N GLN A 73 -12.75 6.12 6.92
CA GLN A 73 -12.78 4.66 6.81
C GLN A 73 -11.61 4.15 5.95
N LYS A 74 -11.31 4.79 4.81
CA LYS A 74 -10.14 4.41 3.98
C LYS A 74 -8.82 4.51 4.74
N PHE A 75 -8.66 5.52 5.59
CA PHE A 75 -7.48 5.64 6.46
C PHE A 75 -7.42 4.50 7.48
N LEU A 76 -8.52 4.18 8.14
CA LEU A 76 -8.60 3.11 9.15
C LEU A 76 -8.28 1.75 8.54
N ASP A 77 -8.84 1.42 7.38
CA ASP A 77 -8.60 0.17 6.66
C ASP A 77 -7.10 -0.01 6.32
N LEU A 78 -6.47 1.06 5.82
CA LEU A 78 -5.02 1.03 5.51
C LEU A 78 -4.17 0.96 6.77
N TYR A 79 -4.57 1.61 7.86
CA TYR A 79 -3.82 1.53 9.11
C TYR A 79 -3.88 0.14 9.75
N GLU A 80 -5.01 -0.56 9.67
CA GLU A 80 -5.13 -1.96 10.11
C GLU A 80 -4.20 -2.90 9.31
N LEU A 81 -4.09 -2.70 8.00
CA LEU A 81 -3.13 -3.42 7.17
C LEU A 81 -1.68 -3.08 7.53
N PHE A 82 -1.41 -1.81 7.85
CA PHE A 82 -0.11 -1.35 8.33
C PHE A 82 0.30 -2.07 9.62
N GLN A 83 -0.60 -2.21 10.59
CA GLN A 83 -0.32 -2.94 11.84
C GLN A 83 0.01 -4.42 11.60
N LYS A 84 -0.52 -5.01 10.52
CA LYS A 84 -0.27 -6.40 10.12
C LYS A 84 0.96 -6.56 9.21
N ASN A 85 1.72 -5.49 8.98
CA ASN A 85 2.81 -5.44 7.99
C ASN A 85 2.40 -5.91 6.58
N ALA A 86 1.14 -5.68 6.20
CA ALA A 86 0.56 -6.17 4.95
C ALA A 86 0.48 -5.09 3.85
N LEU A 87 1.06 -3.89 4.07
CA LEU A 87 1.08 -2.81 3.08
C LEU A 87 2.31 -2.91 2.16
N ASP A 88 2.10 -2.67 0.88
CA ASP A 88 3.20 -2.35 -0.03
C ASP A 88 3.69 -0.90 0.16
N GLN A 89 4.85 -0.55 -0.44
CA GLN A 89 5.44 0.79 -0.32
C GLN A 89 4.51 1.90 -0.85
N MET A 90 3.70 1.59 -1.84
CA MET A 90 2.77 2.54 -2.43
C MET A 90 1.58 2.79 -1.50
N GLU A 91 1.03 1.75 -0.91
CA GLU A 91 -0.06 1.83 0.06
C GLU A 91 0.39 2.55 1.34
N LEU A 92 1.62 2.32 1.77
CA LEU A 92 2.22 3.05 2.89
C LEU A 92 2.32 4.55 2.59
N ASN A 93 2.72 4.93 1.38
CA ASN A 93 2.75 6.34 0.96
C ASN A 93 1.35 6.95 0.89
N ILE A 94 0.34 6.17 0.48
CA ILE A 94 -1.06 6.60 0.50
C ILE A 94 -1.52 6.85 1.93
N LEU A 95 -1.27 5.92 2.84
CA LEU A 95 -1.61 6.06 4.27
C LEU A 95 -1.01 7.34 4.87
N LYS A 96 0.28 7.58 4.67
CA LYS A 96 0.98 8.79 5.13
C LYS A 96 0.39 10.08 4.54
N THR A 97 0.01 10.03 3.26
CA THR A 97 -0.60 11.18 2.57
C THR A 97 -2.01 11.45 3.10
N LEU A 98 -2.82 10.42 3.31
CA LEU A 98 -4.15 10.55 3.92
C LEU A 98 -4.06 11.21 5.30
N ALA A 99 -3.16 10.71 6.17
CA ALA A 99 -2.94 11.30 7.48
C ALA A 99 -2.55 12.77 7.41
N THR A 100 -1.59 13.11 6.54
CA THR A 100 -1.09 14.47 6.41
C THR A 100 -2.17 15.43 5.92
N ARG A 101 -2.96 15.02 4.91
CA ARG A 101 -4.07 15.85 4.39
C ARG A 101 -5.16 16.05 5.43
N TYR A 102 -5.53 15.00 6.16
CA TYR A 102 -6.54 15.09 7.20
C TYR A 102 -6.12 16.05 8.34
N LEU A 103 -4.86 15.95 8.80
CA LEU A 103 -4.35 16.83 9.84
C LEU A 103 -4.23 18.29 9.36
N ASN A 104 -3.85 18.52 8.10
CA ASN A 104 -3.84 19.86 7.51
C ASN A 104 -5.25 20.41 7.39
N PHE A 105 -6.22 19.60 6.96
CA PHE A 105 -7.63 19.96 6.93
C PHE A 105 -8.11 20.44 8.32
N LYS A 106 -7.84 19.66 9.38
CA LYS A 106 -8.19 20.06 10.76
C LYS A 106 -7.50 21.35 11.21
N ALA A 107 -6.20 21.49 10.90
CA ALA A 107 -5.40 22.64 11.34
C ALA A 107 -5.75 23.94 10.61
N GLN A 108 -6.09 23.87 9.33
CA GLN A 108 -6.32 25.02 8.46
C GLN A 108 -7.78 25.33 8.23
N LYS A 109 -8.72 24.56 8.82
CA LYS A 109 -10.16 24.65 8.57
C LYS A 109 -10.51 24.63 7.07
N LEU A 110 -9.78 23.81 6.30
CA LEU A 110 -10.02 23.62 4.86
C LEU A 110 -11.40 22.99 4.63
N GLU A 111 -11.92 23.14 3.41
CA GLU A 111 -13.16 22.49 3.03
C GLU A 111 -12.97 20.98 2.89
N TYR A 112 -13.99 20.23 3.30
CA TYR A 112 -13.97 18.75 3.21
C TYR A 112 -13.86 18.24 1.76
N SER A 113 -14.30 19.06 0.79
CA SER A 113 -14.19 18.80 -0.65
C SER A 113 -12.77 18.45 -1.13
N ASP A 114 -11.73 19.00 -0.51
CA ASP A 114 -10.34 18.69 -0.87
C ASP A 114 -9.94 17.25 -0.51
N LEU A 115 -10.49 16.74 0.60
CA LEU A 115 -10.29 15.34 1.01
C LEU A 115 -11.03 14.39 0.08
N GLU A 116 -12.28 14.71 -0.28
CA GLU A 116 -13.10 13.93 -1.22
C GLU A 116 -12.48 13.89 -2.62
N LEU A 117 -11.94 15.03 -3.09
CA LEU A 117 -11.24 15.08 -4.37
C LEU A 117 -10.04 14.15 -4.40
N TYR A 118 -9.24 14.12 -3.34
CA TYR A 118 -8.10 13.21 -3.25
C TYR A 118 -8.53 11.75 -3.24
N LEU A 119 -9.58 11.41 -2.48
CA LEU A 119 -10.13 10.06 -2.44
C LEU A 119 -10.62 9.60 -3.82
N SER A 120 -11.35 10.48 -4.54
CA SER A 120 -11.80 10.23 -5.92
C SER A 120 -10.63 9.95 -6.88
N GLN A 121 -9.52 10.68 -6.74
CA GLN A 121 -8.31 10.45 -7.54
C GLN A 121 -7.67 9.09 -7.25
N LEU A 122 -7.66 8.65 -5.99
CA LEU A 122 -7.17 7.32 -5.61
C LEU A 122 -8.03 6.22 -6.23
N GLN A 123 -9.36 6.32 -6.12
CA GLN A 123 -10.29 5.36 -6.68
C GLN A 123 -10.14 5.21 -8.20
N LYS A 124 -9.95 6.33 -8.93
CA LYS A 124 -9.69 6.32 -10.39
C LYS A 124 -8.38 5.60 -10.74
N LYS A 125 -7.32 5.81 -9.93
CA LYS A 125 -6.03 5.11 -10.14
C LYS A 125 -6.16 3.61 -9.91
N ASP A 126 -6.87 3.18 -8.87
CA ASP A 126 -7.09 1.78 -8.55
C ASP A 126 -7.94 1.08 -9.62
N ALA A 127 -9.00 1.74 -10.11
CA ALA A 127 -9.78 1.24 -11.25
C ALA A 127 -8.94 1.10 -12.51
N GLY A 128 -8.04 2.06 -12.78
CA GLY A 128 -7.10 2.00 -13.90
C GLY A 128 -6.12 0.83 -13.79
N LYS A 129 -5.60 0.55 -12.59
CA LYS A 129 -4.72 -0.61 -12.34
C LYS A 129 -5.44 -1.94 -12.57
N LYS A 130 -6.66 -2.09 -12.03
CA LYS A 130 -7.48 -3.30 -12.24
C LYS A 130 -7.73 -3.55 -13.71
N ARG A 131 -8.11 -2.52 -14.49
CA ARG A 131 -8.31 -2.64 -15.94
C ARG A 131 -7.02 -3.05 -16.68
N LYS A 132 -5.86 -2.48 -16.29
CA LYS A 132 -4.57 -2.87 -16.90
C LYS A 132 -4.23 -4.33 -16.61
N ALA A 133 -4.39 -4.79 -15.37
CA ALA A 133 -4.13 -6.16 -14.98
C ALA A 133 -5.08 -7.14 -15.70
N GLU A 134 -6.36 -6.80 -15.83
CA GLU A 134 -7.34 -7.60 -16.55
C GLU A 134 -7.01 -7.67 -18.06
N ASN A 135 -6.64 -6.56 -18.68
CA ASN A 135 -6.21 -6.54 -20.07
C ASN A 135 -4.94 -7.35 -20.28
N GLN A 136 -3.94 -7.20 -19.39
CA GLN A 136 -2.72 -8.01 -19.44
C GLN A 136 -3.05 -9.50 -19.42
N ARG A 137 -3.92 -9.93 -18.50
CA ARG A 137 -4.36 -11.33 -18.43
C ARG A 137 -5.08 -11.79 -19.69
N LYS A 138 -5.93 -10.93 -20.30
CA LYS A 138 -6.59 -11.24 -21.58
C LYS A 138 -5.57 -11.44 -22.71
N PHE A 139 -4.55 -10.59 -22.77
CA PHE A 139 -3.46 -10.73 -23.75
C PHE A 139 -2.65 -12.02 -23.54
N GLU A 140 -2.32 -12.36 -22.33
CA GLU A 140 -1.59 -13.59 -21.98
C GLU A 140 -2.40 -14.84 -22.37
N LEU A 141 -3.69 -14.87 -22.05
CA LEU A 141 -4.59 -15.95 -22.44
C LEU A 141 -4.73 -16.04 -23.96
N GLY A 142 -4.90 -14.91 -24.65
CA GLY A 142 -4.94 -14.87 -26.12
C GLY A 142 -3.65 -15.41 -26.73
N GLY A 143 -2.49 -15.00 -26.20
CA GLY A 143 -1.19 -15.52 -26.63
C GLY A 143 -1.05 -17.03 -26.43
N ALA A 144 -1.51 -17.56 -25.30
CA ALA A 144 -1.50 -19.00 -25.03
C ALA A 144 -2.36 -19.78 -26.03
N VAL A 145 -3.54 -19.26 -26.41
CA VAL A 145 -4.43 -19.85 -27.40
C VAL A 145 -3.74 -19.87 -28.75
N LEU A 146 -3.13 -18.78 -29.19
CA LEU A 146 -2.38 -18.71 -30.45
C LEU A 146 -1.24 -19.73 -30.51
N VAL A 147 -0.48 -19.88 -29.43
CA VAL A 147 0.60 -20.88 -29.33
C VAL A 147 0.04 -22.29 -29.39
N ALA A 148 -1.11 -22.57 -28.77
CA ALA A 148 -1.76 -23.87 -28.82
C ALA A 148 -2.16 -24.24 -30.28
N PHE A 149 -2.82 -23.33 -31.01
CA PHE A 149 -3.18 -23.56 -32.40
C PHE A 149 -1.95 -23.78 -33.29
N LYS A 150 -0.88 -22.99 -33.08
CA LYS A 150 0.38 -23.19 -33.79
C LYS A 150 0.99 -24.57 -33.56
N LYS A 151 0.99 -25.07 -32.32
CA LYS A 151 1.47 -26.41 -31.97
C LYS A 151 0.63 -27.51 -32.61
N LEU A 152 -0.65 -27.27 -32.83
CA LEU A 152 -1.58 -28.19 -33.48
C LEU A 152 -1.55 -28.06 -35.04
N ASN A 153 -0.67 -27.21 -35.59
CA ASN A 153 -0.61 -26.88 -37.02
C ASN A 153 -1.95 -26.38 -37.60
N ILE A 154 -2.75 -25.68 -36.79
CA ILE A 154 -4.01 -25.09 -37.22
C ILE A 154 -3.75 -23.63 -37.55
N ASP A 155 -3.94 -23.26 -38.82
CA ASP A 155 -3.86 -21.85 -39.24
C ASP A 155 -5.17 -21.12 -38.90
N ILE A 156 -5.00 -20.06 -38.11
CA ILE A 156 -6.10 -19.17 -37.68
C ILE A 156 -5.87 -17.72 -38.10
N SER A 157 -4.92 -17.46 -39.01
CA SER A 157 -4.51 -16.10 -39.38
C SER A 157 -5.66 -15.26 -39.95
N ASN A 158 -6.65 -15.90 -40.56
CA ASN A 158 -7.83 -15.25 -41.13
C ASN A 158 -9.11 -15.48 -40.34
N ASP A 159 -9.03 -16.16 -39.19
CA ASP A 159 -10.19 -16.44 -38.35
C ASP A 159 -10.59 -15.22 -37.48
N THR A 160 -11.85 -14.97 -37.44
CA THR A 160 -12.40 -13.98 -36.48
C THR A 160 -12.38 -14.55 -35.04
N PRO A 161 -12.40 -13.70 -34.01
CA PRO A 161 -12.48 -14.17 -32.62
C PRO A 161 -13.64 -15.13 -32.35
N GLN A 162 -14.77 -14.93 -33.03
CA GLN A 162 -15.94 -15.80 -32.91
C GLN A 162 -15.69 -17.18 -33.49
N GLN A 163 -15.01 -17.25 -34.65
CA GLN A 163 -14.64 -18.53 -35.27
C GLN A 163 -13.65 -19.31 -34.42
N ILE A 164 -12.65 -18.64 -33.87
CA ILE A 164 -11.69 -19.23 -32.90
C ILE A 164 -12.45 -19.79 -31.67
N THR A 165 -13.35 -19.02 -31.11
CA THR A 165 -14.18 -19.44 -29.95
C THR A 165 -15.00 -20.70 -30.31
N ASN A 166 -15.65 -20.70 -31.47
CA ASN A 166 -16.47 -21.84 -31.91
C ASN A 166 -15.61 -23.11 -32.14
N ARG A 167 -14.40 -22.96 -32.66
CA ARG A 167 -13.46 -24.10 -32.83
C ARG A 167 -13.12 -24.71 -31.45
N ILE A 168 -12.77 -23.88 -30.47
CA ILE A 168 -12.45 -24.34 -29.12
C ILE A 168 -13.65 -25.07 -28.48
N VAL A 169 -14.83 -24.45 -28.52
CA VAL A 169 -16.04 -25.01 -27.92
C VAL A 169 -16.43 -26.33 -28.56
N ASN A 170 -16.41 -26.42 -29.91
CA ASN A 170 -16.79 -27.64 -30.62
C ASN A 170 -15.80 -28.77 -30.34
N THR A 171 -14.50 -28.49 -30.31
CA THR A 171 -13.48 -29.50 -29.98
C THR A 171 -13.65 -30.03 -28.58
N THR A 172 -13.98 -29.15 -27.59
CA THR A 172 -14.20 -29.52 -26.19
C THR A 172 -15.47 -30.38 -26.04
N LYS A 173 -16.56 -30.01 -26.75
CA LYS A 173 -17.82 -30.79 -26.75
C LYS A 173 -17.58 -32.18 -27.32
N PHE A 174 -16.95 -32.28 -28.48
CA PHE A 174 -16.63 -33.57 -29.09
C PHE A 174 -15.80 -34.47 -28.19
N HIS A 175 -14.83 -33.93 -27.46
CA HIS A 175 -14.01 -34.69 -26.51
C HIS A 175 -14.79 -35.21 -25.31
N ASN A 176 -15.81 -34.46 -24.87
CA ASN A 176 -16.67 -34.85 -23.74
C ASN A 176 -17.74 -35.89 -24.14
N GLU A 177 -18.13 -35.92 -25.40
CA GLU A 177 -19.11 -36.91 -25.93
C GLU A 177 -18.47 -38.28 -26.27
N VAL A 178 -17.15 -38.33 -26.46
CA VAL A 178 -16.39 -39.55 -26.81
C VAL A 178 -15.80 -40.25 -25.54
N ARG A 179 -15.99 -39.69 -24.37
CA ARG A 179 -15.64 -40.27 -23.06
C ARG A 179 -16.83 -40.91 -22.42
#